data_1080665575319c70bc8f1204ac1c6a9a
#
_entry.id   1080665575319c70bc8f1204ac1c6a9a
#
_cell.length_a   1.000
_cell.length_b   1.000
_cell.length_c   1.000
_cell.angle_alpha   90.00
_cell.angle_beta   90.00
_cell.angle_gamma   90.00
#
_symmetry.space_group_name_H-M   'P 1'
#
loop_
_entity.id
_entity.type
_entity.pdbx_description
1 polymer ?
#
loop_
_entity_poly.entity_id
_entity_poly.type
_entity_poly.pdbx_seq_one_letter_code
_entity_poly.pdbx_strand_id
1 'polypeptide(L)'
;SFVRNPQDVLEIKEIISSAGKSVPVIAKIEKHEAIEQMEAVLSLCDGVMVARGDLGVELPAEDVPILQKRLIQTANRLGIPVITATQMLDSMVGNARPTRAEVSDVANAILDGTDAVMLSNETAVGQYPVEAVATMARIADRMEREKPKPLEALDTTRTIPNAISSAVSQISRQLDAAAIMTLTKTGATARNVSKFRPQTPILAVTPHVDVARQLQLVWGVKPLLVLDLPSAGQTFQAALNVAQEKGLLSEGDLVVMTAGTLQGVAGSTDLVKVEMVTAVLGRGVGIGHGTVSGRARVAKSAKEVGNFRPGEILVVPHTNADYVEAIRKATGIITEESSLTSHAAVIGLRLGIPVIVGLEGATQAIREGAILSIDAQRGLVFSGAVPAGGHFNEGAGTGVSMPS
;
A
#
# COMPACT_ATOMS: atom_id res chain seq x y z
N SER A 1 9.38 29.98 7.32
CA SER A 1 10.20 30.86 6.45
C SER A 1 11.44 31.33 7.18
N PHE A 2 12.44 31.83 6.46
CA PHE A 2 13.69 32.42 6.98
C PHE A 2 14.57 31.46 7.80
N VAL A 3 14.44 30.17 7.60
CA VAL A 3 15.31 29.16 8.24
C VAL A 3 16.74 29.34 7.76
N ARG A 4 17.70 29.42 8.69
CA ARG A 4 19.13 29.60 8.42
C ARG A 4 19.98 28.45 8.94
N ASN A 5 19.55 27.86 10.06
CA ASN A 5 20.33 26.84 10.77
C ASN A 5 19.41 25.85 11.51
N PRO A 6 19.94 24.74 12.02
CA PRO A 6 19.16 23.74 12.77
C PRO A 6 18.43 24.30 13.99
N GLN A 7 19.00 25.31 14.67
CA GLN A 7 18.42 25.87 15.88
C GLN A 7 17.05 26.53 15.63
N ASP A 8 16.90 27.20 14.45
CA ASP A 8 15.62 27.82 14.05
C ASP A 8 14.48 26.80 13.98
N VAL A 9 14.79 25.56 13.54
CA VAL A 9 13.82 24.45 13.47
C VAL A 9 13.50 23.92 14.86
N LEU A 10 14.50 23.79 15.73
CA LEU A 10 14.32 23.34 17.11
C LEU A 10 13.43 24.32 17.90
N GLU A 11 13.69 25.61 17.81
CA GLU A 11 12.90 26.65 18.47
C GLU A 11 11.42 26.60 18.13
N ILE A 12 11.07 26.45 16.82
CA ILE A 12 9.68 26.35 16.43
C ILE A 12 9.04 25.06 16.93
N LYS A 13 9.76 23.94 16.95
CA LYS A 13 9.28 22.67 17.53
C LYS A 13 9.05 22.75 19.04
N GLU A 14 9.90 23.48 19.76
CA GLU A 14 9.71 23.75 21.19
C GLU A 14 8.45 24.59 21.44
N ILE A 15 8.21 25.64 20.65
CA ILE A 15 6.99 26.47 20.74
C ILE A 15 5.75 25.61 20.50
N ILE A 16 5.75 24.76 19.45
CA ILE A 16 4.64 23.86 19.16
C ILE A 16 4.39 22.90 20.32
N SER A 17 5.46 22.30 20.85
CA SER A 17 5.38 21.38 21.99
C SER A 17 4.87 22.05 23.24
N SER A 18 5.34 23.27 23.54
CA SER A 18 4.91 24.07 24.69
C SER A 18 3.42 24.44 24.62
N ALA A 19 2.87 24.55 23.41
CA ALA A 19 1.44 24.73 23.18
C ALA A 19 0.61 23.43 23.35
N GLY A 20 1.24 22.31 23.74
CA GLY A 20 0.59 21.00 23.87
C GLY A 20 0.14 20.40 22.54
N LYS A 21 0.79 20.76 21.44
CA LYS A 21 0.46 20.32 20.08
C LYS A 21 1.60 19.49 19.47
N SER A 22 1.24 18.69 18.48
CA SER A 22 2.19 17.96 17.62
C SER A 22 1.83 18.26 16.16
N VAL A 23 2.38 19.36 15.64
CA VAL A 23 2.15 19.82 14.27
C VAL A 23 3.43 19.65 13.46
N PRO A 24 3.39 19.00 12.29
CA PRO A 24 4.56 18.86 11.42
C PRO A 24 5.08 20.21 10.94
N VAL A 25 6.41 20.32 10.85
CA VAL A 25 7.10 21.54 10.42
C VAL A 25 7.67 21.33 9.03
N ILE A 26 7.20 22.11 8.05
CA ILE A 26 7.78 22.18 6.70
C ILE A 26 8.67 23.41 6.65
N ALA A 27 9.98 23.19 6.51
CA ALA A 27 10.94 24.29 6.38
C ALA A 27 10.93 24.85 4.95
N LYS A 28 10.74 26.13 4.81
CA LYS A 28 10.90 26.86 3.54
C LYS A 28 12.36 27.28 3.40
N ILE A 29 13.08 26.67 2.46
CA ILE A 29 14.49 26.95 2.20
C ILE A 29 14.60 28.08 1.18
N GLU A 30 15.06 29.21 1.65
CA GLU A 30 15.13 30.46 0.89
C GLU A 30 16.39 31.28 1.22
N LYS A 31 17.20 30.85 2.20
CA LYS A 31 18.39 31.51 2.65
C LYS A 31 19.64 30.69 2.36
N HIS A 32 20.75 31.33 2.01
CA HIS A 32 22.01 30.64 1.66
C HIS A 32 22.60 29.90 2.87
N GLU A 33 22.46 30.42 4.10
CA GLU A 33 22.96 29.78 5.32
C GLU A 33 22.30 28.39 5.54
N ALA A 34 21.01 28.25 5.19
CA ALA A 34 20.34 26.95 5.25
C ALA A 34 20.89 25.95 4.24
N ILE A 35 21.40 26.43 3.10
CA ILE A 35 22.05 25.58 2.08
C ILE A 35 23.38 25.03 2.59
N GLU A 36 24.16 25.85 3.31
CA GLU A 36 25.44 25.42 3.91
C GLU A 36 25.25 24.30 4.95
N GLN A 37 24.14 24.33 5.69
CA GLN A 37 23.78 23.37 6.72
C GLN A 37 22.60 22.45 6.33
N MET A 38 22.42 22.23 5.01
CA MET A 38 21.23 21.59 4.42
C MET A 38 20.86 20.29 5.13
N GLU A 39 21.76 19.34 5.28
CA GLU A 39 21.44 18.04 5.87
C GLU A 39 21.05 18.14 7.35
N ALA A 40 21.74 18.99 8.10
CA ALA A 40 21.43 19.21 9.52
C ALA A 40 20.04 19.87 9.72
N VAL A 41 19.69 20.84 8.86
CA VAL A 41 18.38 21.49 8.86
C VAL A 41 17.28 20.50 8.46
N LEU A 42 17.45 19.81 7.34
CA LEU A 42 16.42 18.90 6.78
C LEU A 42 16.17 17.71 7.69
N SER A 43 17.17 17.20 8.38
CA SER A 43 17.03 16.06 9.32
C SER A 43 16.11 16.36 10.50
N LEU A 44 15.90 17.62 10.83
CA LEU A 44 15.00 18.08 11.90
C LEU A 44 13.58 18.43 11.39
N CYS A 45 13.36 18.47 10.08
CA CYS A 45 12.09 18.87 9.48
C CYS A 45 11.19 17.68 9.18
N ASP A 46 9.89 17.92 9.15
CA ASP A 46 8.89 16.94 8.74
C ASP A 46 8.57 17.04 7.23
N GLY A 47 9.07 18.06 6.57
CA GLY A 47 9.04 18.30 5.13
C GLY A 47 9.86 19.53 4.76
N VAL A 48 10.06 19.76 3.48
CA VAL A 48 10.82 20.91 2.97
C VAL A 48 10.13 21.54 1.76
N MET A 49 10.23 22.86 1.64
CA MET A 49 9.81 23.59 0.46
C MET A 49 11.01 24.31 -0.16
N VAL A 50 11.25 24.06 -1.43
CA VAL A 50 12.26 24.75 -2.24
C VAL A 50 11.65 26.02 -2.80
N ALA A 51 11.99 27.17 -2.22
CA ALA A 51 11.44 28.47 -2.59
C ALA A 51 12.37 29.15 -3.61
N ARG A 52 12.23 28.78 -4.88
CA ARG A 52 13.16 29.17 -5.96
C ARG A 52 13.23 30.67 -6.20
N GLY A 53 12.09 31.35 -6.11
CA GLY A 53 12.03 32.81 -6.26
C GLY A 53 12.88 33.54 -5.21
N ASP A 54 12.73 33.13 -3.93
CA ASP A 54 13.50 33.74 -2.84
C ASP A 54 14.97 33.35 -2.88
N LEU A 55 15.28 32.09 -3.23
CA LEU A 55 16.66 31.63 -3.42
C LEU A 55 17.37 32.40 -4.55
N GLY A 56 16.67 32.72 -5.65
CA GLY A 56 17.24 33.49 -6.76
C GLY A 56 17.48 34.99 -6.45
N VAL A 57 16.95 35.49 -5.33
CA VAL A 57 17.29 36.82 -4.80
C VAL A 57 18.57 36.77 -3.95
N GLU A 58 18.78 35.66 -3.23
CA GLU A 58 19.89 35.49 -2.30
C GLU A 58 21.16 34.94 -2.99
N LEU A 59 21.01 34.21 -4.10
CA LEU A 59 22.07 33.49 -4.80
C LEU A 59 22.04 33.76 -6.30
N PRO A 60 23.15 33.51 -7.03
CA PRO A 60 23.15 33.58 -8.49
C PRO A 60 22.08 32.70 -9.10
N ALA A 61 21.35 33.20 -10.08
CA ALA A 61 20.20 32.50 -10.68
C ALA A 61 20.59 31.13 -11.28
N GLU A 62 21.81 31.00 -11.80
CA GLU A 62 22.39 29.77 -12.36
C GLU A 62 22.63 28.68 -11.33
N ASP A 63 22.74 29.03 -10.04
CA ASP A 63 22.93 28.05 -8.95
C ASP A 63 21.60 27.43 -8.48
N VAL A 64 20.49 28.14 -8.66
CA VAL A 64 19.16 27.69 -8.17
C VAL A 64 18.77 26.30 -8.69
N PRO A 65 18.93 25.93 -9.98
CA PRO A 65 18.60 24.60 -10.47
C PRO A 65 19.44 23.49 -9.83
N ILE A 66 20.72 23.76 -9.55
CA ILE A 66 21.64 22.82 -8.89
C ILE A 66 21.20 22.60 -7.45
N LEU A 67 20.86 23.67 -6.75
CA LEU A 67 20.40 23.63 -5.37
C LEU A 67 19.04 22.94 -5.23
N GLN A 68 18.12 23.16 -6.17
CA GLN A 68 16.86 22.43 -6.25
C GLN A 68 17.09 20.93 -6.28
N LYS A 69 17.95 20.44 -7.19
CA LYS A 69 18.29 19.02 -7.31
C LYS A 69 18.88 18.47 -6.01
N ARG A 70 19.83 19.18 -5.41
CA ARG A 70 20.45 18.78 -4.14
C ARG A 70 19.46 18.71 -2.98
N LEU A 71 18.57 19.69 -2.86
CA LEU A 71 17.51 19.72 -1.84
C LEU A 71 16.54 18.55 -2.02
N ILE A 72 16.07 18.32 -3.24
CA ILE A 72 15.16 17.20 -3.56
C ILE A 72 15.83 15.85 -3.24
N GLN A 73 17.07 15.64 -3.68
CA GLN A 73 17.83 14.41 -3.42
C GLN A 73 18.04 14.17 -1.92
N THR A 74 18.39 15.22 -1.16
CA THR A 74 18.60 15.12 0.28
C THR A 74 17.27 14.82 1.00
N ALA A 75 16.18 15.48 0.65
CA ALA A 75 14.85 15.21 1.21
C ALA A 75 14.40 13.77 0.92
N ASN A 76 14.58 13.30 -0.31
CA ASN A 76 14.25 11.93 -0.70
C ASN A 76 15.07 10.90 0.08
N ARG A 77 16.37 11.13 0.27
CA ARG A 77 17.25 10.27 1.07
C ARG A 77 16.81 10.22 2.54
N LEU A 78 16.41 11.33 3.11
CA LEU A 78 15.88 11.43 4.47
C LEU A 78 14.46 10.88 4.61
N GLY A 79 13.72 10.72 3.50
CA GLY A 79 12.33 10.24 3.50
C GLY A 79 11.33 11.28 4.00
N ILE A 80 11.63 12.57 3.81
CA ILE A 80 10.73 13.68 4.09
C ILE A 80 10.17 14.25 2.77
N PRO A 81 8.89 14.66 2.72
CA PRO A 81 8.29 15.22 1.51
C PRO A 81 8.93 16.55 1.13
N VAL A 82 9.13 16.75 -0.17
CA VAL A 82 9.65 17.99 -0.74
C VAL A 82 8.65 18.62 -1.70
N ILE A 83 8.44 19.92 -1.53
CA ILE A 83 7.56 20.75 -2.37
C ILE A 83 8.45 21.71 -3.18
N THR A 84 8.37 21.63 -4.50
CA THR A 84 9.02 22.62 -5.38
C THR A 84 8.03 23.75 -5.67
N ALA A 85 8.41 24.97 -5.32
CA ALA A 85 7.53 26.13 -5.28
C ALA A 85 8.08 27.32 -6.06
N THR A 86 7.18 28.21 -6.41
CA THR A 86 7.36 29.52 -7.07
C THR A 86 7.80 29.45 -8.54
N GLN A 87 7.27 30.36 -9.34
CA GLN A 87 7.59 30.54 -10.78
C GLN A 87 7.41 29.25 -11.61
N MET A 88 6.37 28.44 -11.30
CA MET A 88 6.10 27.20 -12.01
C MET A 88 5.40 27.45 -13.36
N LEU A 89 4.28 28.16 -13.34
CA LEU A 89 3.46 28.52 -14.51
C LEU A 89 3.09 30.01 -14.44
N ASP A 90 4.02 30.86 -14.08
CA ASP A 90 3.82 32.28 -13.74
C ASP A 90 3.12 33.06 -14.85
N SER A 91 3.42 32.76 -16.12
CA SER A 91 2.72 33.37 -17.25
C SER A 91 1.21 33.11 -17.27
N MET A 92 0.75 32.05 -16.60
CA MET A 92 -0.67 31.70 -16.50
C MET A 92 -1.44 32.58 -15.48
N VAL A 93 -0.79 33.48 -14.80
CA VAL A 93 -1.46 34.57 -14.07
C VAL A 93 -2.33 35.40 -15.03
N GLY A 94 -1.82 35.72 -16.22
CA GLY A 94 -2.51 36.51 -17.24
C GLY A 94 -2.83 35.77 -18.55
N ASN A 95 -2.36 34.57 -18.74
CA ASN A 95 -2.54 33.80 -19.97
C ASN A 95 -3.14 32.41 -19.74
N ALA A 96 -4.02 31.97 -20.62
CA ALA A 96 -4.66 30.65 -20.52
C ALA A 96 -3.69 29.47 -20.80
N ARG A 97 -2.48 29.73 -21.29
CA ARG A 97 -1.48 28.72 -21.64
C ARG A 97 -0.10 29.13 -21.12
N PRO A 98 0.68 28.20 -20.59
CA PRO A 98 2.04 28.48 -20.15
C PRO A 98 3.02 28.58 -21.33
N THR A 99 4.19 29.12 -21.07
CA THR A 99 5.33 29.05 -21.97
C THR A 99 5.92 27.66 -22.03
N ARG A 100 6.71 27.35 -23.09
CA ARG A 100 7.44 26.07 -23.17
C ARG A 100 8.50 25.92 -22.08
N ALA A 101 9.10 27.02 -21.67
CA ALA A 101 10.10 27.01 -20.58
C ALA A 101 9.48 26.60 -19.26
N GLU A 102 8.31 27.12 -18.93
CA GLU A 102 7.56 26.76 -17.71
C GLU A 102 7.11 25.30 -17.71
N VAL A 103 6.61 24.78 -18.84
CA VAL A 103 6.29 23.35 -18.99
C VAL A 103 7.53 22.48 -18.73
N SER A 104 8.69 22.88 -19.30
CA SER A 104 9.94 22.18 -19.09
C SER A 104 10.43 22.26 -17.63
N ASP A 105 10.19 23.37 -16.96
CA ASP A 105 10.59 23.59 -15.57
C ASP A 105 9.77 22.71 -14.62
N VAL A 106 8.43 22.68 -14.75
CA VAL A 106 7.57 21.74 -14.00
C VAL A 106 7.98 20.29 -14.26
N ALA A 107 8.22 19.93 -15.52
CA ALA A 107 8.65 18.59 -15.90
C ALA A 107 9.98 18.21 -15.22
N ASN A 108 10.95 19.11 -15.20
CA ASN A 108 12.25 18.87 -14.54
C ASN A 108 12.08 18.71 -13.03
N ALA A 109 11.28 19.51 -12.34
CA ALA A 109 11.02 19.35 -10.91
C ALA A 109 10.46 17.95 -10.58
N ILE A 110 9.54 17.44 -11.41
CA ILE A 110 8.96 16.10 -11.26
C ILE A 110 10.02 15.02 -11.50
N LEU A 111 10.81 15.15 -12.57
CA LEU A 111 11.89 14.20 -12.90
C LEU A 111 13.05 14.24 -11.90
N ASP A 112 13.27 15.36 -11.21
CA ASP A 112 14.22 15.48 -10.11
C ASP A 112 13.75 14.71 -8.86
N GLY A 113 12.45 14.36 -8.78
CA GLY A 113 11.89 13.54 -7.72
C GLY A 113 11.20 14.34 -6.61
N THR A 114 10.65 15.54 -6.91
CA THR A 114 9.80 16.27 -5.94
C THR A 114 8.55 15.47 -5.59
N ASP A 115 8.05 15.62 -4.36
CA ASP A 115 6.80 14.99 -3.92
C ASP A 115 5.58 15.80 -4.39
N ALA A 116 5.70 17.11 -4.40
CA ALA A 116 4.65 18.02 -4.87
C ALA A 116 5.24 19.22 -5.60
N VAL A 117 4.46 19.81 -6.49
CA VAL A 117 4.70 21.10 -7.13
C VAL A 117 3.62 22.08 -6.70
N MET A 118 3.98 23.34 -6.48
CA MET A 118 3.07 24.34 -5.92
C MET A 118 2.84 25.49 -6.90
N LEU A 119 1.59 25.86 -7.12
CA LEU A 119 1.17 27.11 -7.72
C LEU A 119 1.00 28.18 -6.65
N SER A 120 1.25 29.43 -7.00
CA SER A 120 1.18 30.58 -6.11
C SER A 120 0.22 31.64 -6.69
N ASN A 121 0.75 32.67 -7.35
CA ASN A 121 -0.04 33.72 -7.95
C ASN A 121 -1.01 33.22 -9.02
N GLU A 122 -0.65 32.15 -9.72
CA GLU A 122 -1.44 31.51 -10.78
C GLU A 122 -2.85 31.12 -10.28
N THR A 123 -2.96 30.74 -9.00
CA THR A 123 -4.23 30.34 -8.36
C THR A 123 -4.74 31.35 -7.33
N ALA A 124 -3.87 32.23 -6.79
CA ALA A 124 -4.28 33.20 -5.78
C ALA A 124 -4.91 34.46 -6.38
N VAL A 125 -4.34 34.97 -7.48
CA VAL A 125 -4.76 36.22 -8.13
C VAL A 125 -4.87 36.12 -9.66
N GLY A 126 -4.49 34.97 -10.22
CA GLY A 126 -4.49 34.72 -11.66
C GLY A 126 -5.90 34.69 -12.26
N GLN A 127 -5.98 34.95 -13.55
CA GLN A 127 -7.22 34.93 -14.34
C GLN A 127 -7.65 33.51 -14.74
N TYR A 128 -6.72 32.54 -14.69
CA TYR A 128 -6.91 31.16 -15.18
C TYR A 128 -6.53 30.10 -14.12
N PRO A 129 -7.08 30.16 -12.88
CA PRO A 129 -6.64 29.28 -11.79
C PRO A 129 -6.93 27.79 -12.06
N VAL A 130 -8.07 27.48 -12.63
CA VAL A 130 -8.47 26.08 -12.93
C VAL A 130 -7.60 25.50 -14.04
N GLU A 131 -7.34 26.27 -15.09
CA GLU A 131 -6.49 25.89 -16.22
C GLU A 131 -5.03 25.70 -15.78
N ALA A 132 -4.54 26.52 -14.85
CA ALA A 132 -3.20 26.39 -14.28
C ALA A 132 -3.05 25.06 -13.54
N VAL A 133 -3.98 24.71 -12.64
CA VAL A 133 -3.99 23.42 -11.94
C VAL A 133 -4.11 22.26 -12.92
N ALA A 134 -5.03 22.32 -13.86
CA ALA A 134 -5.22 21.26 -14.86
C ALA A 134 -3.99 21.09 -15.77
N THR A 135 -3.29 22.18 -16.09
CA THR A 135 -2.05 22.13 -16.88
C THR A 135 -0.92 21.48 -16.09
N MET A 136 -0.74 21.88 -14.83
CA MET A 136 0.25 21.28 -13.94
C MET A 136 0.01 19.79 -13.75
N ALA A 137 -1.24 19.38 -13.52
CA ALA A 137 -1.61 17.96 -13.41
C ALA A 137 -1.29 17.17 -14.68
N ARG A 138 -1.62 17.71 -15.88
CA ARG A 138 -1.29 17.03 -17.15
C ARG A 138 0.20 16.89 -17.38
N ILE A 139 1.02 17.87 -16.96
CA ILE A 139 2.48 17.76 -17.04
C ILE A 139 2.95 16.66 -16.11
N ALA A 140 2.47 16.63 -14.86
CA ALA A 140 2.83 15.61 -13.89
C ALA A 140 2.48 14.20 -14.38
N ASP A 141 1.24 13.97 -14.80
CA ASP A 141 0.79 12.68 -15.34
C ASP A 141 1.63 12.24 -16.54
N ARG A 142 2.01 13.18 -17.41
CA ARG A 142 2.82 12.85 -18.60
C ARG A 142 4.25 12.42 -18.22
N MET A 143 4.85 13.13 -17.26
CA MET A 143 6.20 12.82 -16.80
C MET A 143 6.27 11.50 -16.04
N GLU A 144 5.30 11.20 -15.20
CA GLU A 144 5.23 9.93 -14.45
C GLU A 144 5.10 8.71 -15.37
N ARG A 145 4.40 8.84 -16.51
CA ARG A 145 4.27 7.75 -17.51
C ARG A 145 5.59 7.41 -18.22
N GLU A 146 6.52 8.37 -18.34
CA GLU A 146 7.83 8.14 -19.00
C GLU A 146 8.81 7.33 -18.13
N LYS A 147 8.35 6.81 -16.98
CA LYS A 147 9.14 6.03 -16.03
C LYS A 147 10.37 6.80 -15.52
N PRO A 148 10.21 7.61 -14.48
CA PRO A 148 11.40 8.10 -13.78
C PRO A 148 12.26 6.89 -13.44
N LYS A 149 13.56 6.98 -13.74
CA LYS A 149 14.50 5.93 -13.35
C LYS A 149 14.34 5.73 -11.85
N PRO A 150 14.19 4.48 -11.36
CA PRO A 150 14.26 4.24 -9.93
C PRO A 150 15.49 4.96 -9.41
N LEU A 151 15.39 5.59 -8.26
CA LEU A 151 16.52 6.18 -7.60
C LEU A 151 17.48 5.04 -7.16
N GLU A 152 18.19 4.44 -8.14
CA GLU A 152 18.98 3.22 -7.99
C GLU A 152 20.15 3.35 -7.01
N ALA A 153 20.46 4.55 -6.61
CA ALA A 153 21.59 4.84 -5.73
C ALA A 153 21.28 5.88 -4.66
N LEU A 154 20.13 5.73 -3.98
CA LEU A 154 20.05 6.38 -2.68
C LEU A 154 21.10 5.67 -1.80
N ASP A 155 22.17 6.40 -1.46
CA ASP A 155 23.07 6.03 -0.36
C ASP A 155 22.23 6.09 0.92
N THR A 156 21.40 5.06 1.11
CA THR A 156 20.51 4.96 2.26
C THR A 156 21.27 4.32 3.39
N THR A 157 21.12 4.87 4.58
CA THR A 157 21.63 4.26 5.82
C THR A 157 21.25 2.78 5.84
N ARG A 158 22.21 1.91 6.16
CA ARG A 158 22.02 0.45 6.24
C ARG A 158 21.16 0.09 7.44
N THR A 159 19.82 0.22 7.29
CA THR A 159 18.84 -0.14 8.31
C THR A 159 17.86 -1.18 7.78
N ILE A 160 17.29 -1.98 8.66
CA ILE A 160 16.27 -2.98 8.29
C ILE A 160 15.09 -2.32 7.54
N PRO A 161 14.50 -1.20 8.00
CA PRO A 161 13.41 -0.55 7.28
C PRO A 161 13.78 -0.11 5.86
N ASN A 162 15.00 0.38 5.65
CA ASN A 162 15.46 0.76 4.31
C ASN A 162 15.64 -0.46 3.38
N ALA A 163 16.24 -1.53 3.90
CA ALA A 163 16.42 -2.77 3.13
C ALA A 163 15.07 -3.38 2.72
N ILE A 164 14.13 -3.47 3.66
CA ILE A 164 12.77 -3.97 3.41
C ILE A 164 12.02 -3.08 2.41
N SER A 165 12.06 -1.76 2.57
CA SER A 165 11.36 -0.83 1.67
C SER A 165 11.92 -0.87 0.24
N SER A 166 13.24 -1.02 0.10
CA SER A 166 13.89 -1.26 -1.20
C SER A 166 13.44 -2.59 -1.82
N ALA A 167 13.43 -3.67 -1.04
CA ALA A 167 12.98 -4.99 -1.49
C ALA A 167 11.50 -4.96 -1.91
N VAL A 168 10.61 -4.31 -1.13
CA VAL A 168 9.20 -4.12 -1.46
C VAL A 168 9.02 -3.44 -2.82
N SER A 169 9.77 -2.36 -3.07
CA SER A 169 9.75 -1.65 -4.36
C SER A 169 10.23 -2.54 -5.52
N GLN A 170 11.26 -3.37 -5.29
CA GLN A 170 11.75 -4.30 -6.32
C GLN A 170 10.78 -5.44 -6.58
N ILE A 171 10.24 -6.07 -5.52
CA ILE A 171 9.27 -7.16 -5.61
C ILE A 171 8.02 -6.70 -6.35
N SER A 172 7.48 -5.51 -6.01
CA SER A 172 6.29 -4.99 -6.67
C SER A 172 6.46 -4.80 -8.17
N ARG A 173 7.65 -4.33 -8.59
CA ARG A 173 8.00 -4.19 -10.01
C ARG A 173 8.18 -5.53 -10.70
N GLN A 174 8.87 -6.51 -10.07
CA GLN A 174 9.12 -7.83 -10.66
C GLN A 174 7.84 -8.64 -10.86
N LEU A 175 6.88 -8.47 -9.95
CA LEU A 175 5.60 -9.17 -9.97
C LEU A 175 4.49 -8.41 -10.70
N ASP A 176 4.77 -7.21 -11.21
CA ASP A 176 3.76 -6.29 -11.78
C ASP A 176 2.57 -6.12 -10.83
N ALA A 177 2.87 -5.90 -9.56
CA ALA A 177 1.86 -5.80 -8.51
C ALA A 177 0.97 -4.57 -8.71
N ALA A 178 -0.34 -4.72 -8.49
CA ALA A 178 -1.31 -3.64 -8.63
C ALA A 178 -1.14 -2.55 -7.55
N ALA A 179 -0.68 -2.94 -6.36
CA ALA A 179 -0.40 -1.99 -5.28
C ALA A 179 0.66 -2.52 -4.29
N ILE A 180 1.32 -1.58 -3.61
CA ILE A 180 2.06 -1.82 -2.37
C ILE A 180 1.16 -1.36 -1.21
N MET A 181 0.85 -2.24 -0.27
CA MET A 181 0.03 -1.90 0.90
C MET A 181 0.91 -1.81 2.14
N THR A 182 0.94 -0.66 2.80
CA THR A 182 1.76 -0.41 3.99
C THR A 182 0.89 -0.20 5.21
N LEU A 183 1.08 -0.97 6.29
CA LEU A 183 0.47 -0.63 7.59
C LEU A 183 1.34 0.40 8.29
N THR A 184 0.76 1.49 8.73
CA THR A 184 1.51 2.56 9.39
C THR A 184 0.66 3.35 10.38
N LYS A 185 1.20 3.58 11.59
CA LYS A 185 0.59 4.45 12.62
C LYS A 185 1.07 5.90 12.53
N THR A 186 2.28 6.12 12.02
CA THR A 186 2.93 7.44 11.96
C THR A 186 3.22 7.92 10.54
N GLY A 187 2.91 7.10 9.54
CA GLY A 187 3.28 7.35 8.15
C GLY A 187 4.69 6.91 7.78
N ALA A 188 5.53 6.48 8.74
CA ALA A 188 6.94 6.18 8.49
C ALA A 188 7.15 5.08 7.44
N THR A 189 6.41 3.96 7.52
CA THR A 189 6.51 2.86 6.54
C THR A 189 6.19 3.33 5.13
N ALA A 190 5.11 4.09 4.96
CA ALA A 190 4.71 4.62 3.66
C ALA A 190 5.77 5.58 3.08
N ARG A 191 6.30 6.50 3.90
CA ARG A 191 7.39 7.40 3.49
C ARG A 191 8.65 6.64 3.13
N ASN A 192 9.03 5.62 3.90
CA ASN A 192 10.19 4.78 3.61
C ASN A 192 10.07 4.03 2.29
N VAL A 193 8.87 3.54 1.92
CA VAL A 193 8.65 2.91 0.62
C VAL A 193 8.65 3.98 -0.49
N SER A 194 7.95 5.11 -0.28
CA SER A 194 7.83 6.19 -1.26
C SER A 194 9.18 6.75 -1.72
N LYS A 195 10.18 6.85 -0.82
CA LYS A 195 11.51 7.39 -1.19
C LYS A 195 12.24 6.57 -2.27
N PHE A 196 11.89 5.29 -2.45
CA PHE A 196 12.42 4.45 -3.53
C PHE A 196 11.66 4.64 -4.85
N ARG A 197 10.66 5.53 -4.89
CA ARG A 197 9.87 5.88 -6.07
C ARG A 197 9.37 4.65 -6.85
N PRO A 198 8.66 3.69 -6.19
CA PRO A 198 8.11 2.55 -6.90
C PRO A 198 7.09 3.02 -7.95
N GLN A 199 7.06 2.34 -9.10
CA GLN A 199 6.02 2.62 -10.12
C GLN A 199 4.62 2.17 -9.67
N THR A 200 4.59 1.20 -8.75
CA THR A 200 3.39 0.65 -8.14
C THR A 200 2.84 1.64 -7.10
N PRO A 201 1.54 1.98 -7.13
CA PRO A 201 0.94 2.89 -6.15
C PRO A 201 1.04 2.33 -4.73
N ILE A 202 1.22 3.22 -3.75
CA ILE A 202 1.34 2.86 -2.34
C ILE A 202 0.01 3.14 -1.63
N LEU A 203 -0.66 2.11 -1.15
CA LEU A 203 -1.85 2.20 -0.31
C LEU A 203 -1.40 2.22 1.17
N ALA A 204 -1.42 3.40 1.78
CA ALA A 204 -0.99 3.57 3.17
C ALA A 204 -2.18 3.41 4.13
N VAL A 205 -2.21 2.29 4.81
CA VAL A 205 -3.28 1.92 5.75
C VAL A 205 -2.96 2.46 7.14
N THR A 206 -3.83 3.30 7.67
CA THR A 206 -3.67 3.92 8.99
C THR A 206 -5.02 4.11 9.68
N PRO A 207 -5.09 3.95 11.02
CA PRO A 207 -6.29 4.30 11.79
C PRO A 207 -6.39 5.81 12.11
N HIS A 208 -5.31 6.58 11.84
CA HIS A 208 -5.20 7.97 12.25
C HIS A 208 -5.49 8.94 11.09
N VAL A 209 -6.53 9.74 11.25
CA VAL A 209 -6.96 10.75 10.25
C VAL A 209 -5.86 11.76 9.95
N ASP A 210 -5.14 12.22 10.98
CA ASP A 210 -4.08 13.21 10.82
C ASP A 210 -2.89 12.66 10.03
N VAL A 211 -2.53 11.39 10.26
CA VAL A 211 -1.50 10.70 9.47
C VAL A 211 -1.95 10.53 8.01
N ALA A 212 -3.22 10.16 7.79
CA ALA A 212 -3.76 10.07 6.45
C ALA A 212 -3.69 11.41 5.70
N ARG A 213 -3.99 12.54 6.40
CA ARG A 213 -3.88 13.89 5.82
C ARG A 213 -2.43 14.25 5.49
N GLN A 214 -1.49 13.99 6.38
CA GLN A 214 -0.07 14.24 6.16
C GLN A 214 0.49 13.45 4.96
N LEU A 215 0.06 12.22 4.80
CA LEU A 215 0.50 11.34 3.72
C LEU A 215 0.02 11.77 2.33
N GLN A 216 -0.95 12.69 2.23
CA GLN A 216 -1.36 13.28 0.95
C GLN A 216 -0.25 14.08 0.26
N LEU A 217 0.76 14.54 1.00
CA LEU A 217 1.93 15.24 0.45
C LEU A 217 3.05 14.29 0.02
N VAL A 218 2.93 12.99 0.28
CA VAL A 218 3.98 12.01 -0.01
C VAL A 218 3.74 11.39 -1.38
N TRP A 219 4.77 11.40 -2.20
CA TRP A 219 4.70 10.90 -3.58
C TRP A 219 4.22 9.45 -3.67
N GLY A 220 3.27 9.20 -4.59
CA GLY A 220 2.75 7.86 -4.89
C GLY A 220 1.91 7.24 -3.79
N VAL A 221 1.63 7.94 -2.68
CA VAL A 221 0.87 7.43 -1.54
C VAL A 221 -0.61 7.80 -1.65
N LYS A 222 -1.47 6.80 -1.52
CA LYS A 222 -2.92 6.94 -1.34
C LYS A 222 -3.29 6.43 0.05
N PRO A 223 -3.65 7.28 1.01
CA PRO A 223 -3.99 6.85 2.35
C PRO A 223 -5.36 6.16 2.38
N LEU A 224 -5.43 5.09 3.15
CA LEU A 224 -6.65 4.35 3.48
C LEU A 224 -6.88 4.38 4.99
N LEU A 225 -8.03 4.90 5.42
CA LEU A 225 -8.45 4.85 6.81
C LEU A 225 -9.07 3.49 7.09
N VAL A 226 -8.43 2.72 7.94
CA VAL A 226 -8.88 1.40 8.40
C VAL A 226 -8.58 1.29 9.89
N LEU A 227 -9.52 0.76 10.65
CA LEU A 227 -9.34 0.55 12.08
C LEU A 227 -8.17 -0.42 12.35
N ASP A 228 -7.43 -0.16 13.41
CA ASP A 228 -6.38 -1.06 13.89
C ASP A 228 -7.04 -2.30 14.51
N LEU A 229 -6.79 -3.47 13.95
CA LEU A 229 -7.34 -4.74 14.40
C LEU A 229 -6.27 -5.52 15.20
N PRO A 230 -6.65 -6.54 16.00
CA PRO A 230 -5.73 -7.23 16.90
C PRO A 230 -4.51 -7.85 16.22
N SER A 231 -4.59 -8.18 14.93
CA SER A 231 -3.45 -8.69 14.16
C SER A 231 -3.24 -7.93 12.86
N ALA A 232 -1.99 -7.87 12.41
CA ALA A 232 -1.65 -7.28 11.10
C ALA A 232 -2.39 -7.98 9.94
N GLY A 233 -2.57 -9.30 10.03
CA GLY A 233 -3.32 -10.08 9.03
C GLY A 233 -4.77 -9.65 8.92
N GLN A 234 -5.46 -9.41 10.04
CA GLN A 234 -6.83 -8.91 10.04
C GLN A 234 -6.93 -7.48 9.50
N THR A 235 -5.96 -6.62 9.88
CA THR A 235 -5.91 -5.25 9.37
C THR A 235 -5.65 -5.23 7.85
N PHE A 236 -4.76 -6.08 7.35
CA PHE A 236 -4.54 -6.22 5.91
C PHE A 236 -5.79 -6.69 5.18
N GLN A 237 -6.50 -7.69 5.70
CA GLN A 237 -7.73 -8.16 5.07
C GLN A 237 -8.81 -7.08 5.03
N ALA A 238 -9.00 -6.33 6.12
CA ALA A 238 -9.92 -5.20 6.16
C ALA A 238 -9.51 -4.12 5.13
N ALA A 239 -8.22 -3.86 5.01
CA ALA A 239 -7.69 -2.88 4.05
C ALA A 239 -7.88 -3.32 2.59
N LEU A 240 -7.73 -4.61 2.28
CA LEU A 240 -8.03 -5.16 0.96
C LEU A 240 -9.51 -4.95 0.60
N ASN A 241 -10.42 -5.23 1.52
CA ASN A 241 -11.86 -5.03 1.31
C ASN A 241 -12.17 -3.54 1.03
N VAL A 242 -11.65 -2.63 1.85
CA VAL A 242 -11.82 -1.18 1.64
C VAL A 242 -11.22 -0.72 0.30
N ALA A 243 -10.07 -1.27 -0.09
CA ALA A 243 -9.44 -0.92 -1.37
C ALA A 243 -10.27 -1.42 -2.57
N GLN A 244 -10.88 -2.62 -2.47
CA GLN A 244 -11.80 -3.14 -3.48
C GLN A 244 -13.09 -2.30 -3.56
N GLU A 245 -13.71 -1.97 -2.43
CA GLU A 245 -14.90 -1.12 -2.37
C GLU A 245 -14.67 0.26 -3.01
N LYS A 246 -13.44 0.80 -2.87
CA LYS A 246 -13.03 2.07 -3.49
C LYS A 246 -12.59 1.94 -4.96
N GLY A 247 -12.60 0.75 -5.53
CA GLY A 247 -12.14 0.49 -6.90
C GLY A 247 -10.63 0.70 -7.11
N LEU A 248 -9.83 0.61 -6.03
CA LEU A 248 -8.38 0.73 -6.07
C LEU A 248 -7.70 -0.61 -6.36
N LEU A 249 -8.38 -1.71 -6.08
CA LEU A 249 -7.95 -3.07 -6.35
C LEU A 249 -9.11 -3.87 -6.95
N SER A 250 -8.75 -4.80 -7.81
CA SER A 250 -9.66 -5.76 -8.45
C SER A 250 -9.33 -7.19 -8.03
N GLU A 251 -10.28 -8.08 -8.20
CA GLU A 251 -10.05 -9.52 -8.00
C GLU A 251 -8.97 -10.02 -8.99
N GLY A 252 -8.01 -10.80 -8.47
CA GLY A 252 -6.86 -11.28 -9.21
C GLY A 252 -5.62 -10.39 -9.13
N ASP A 253 -5.74 -9.18 -8.59
CA ASP A 253 -4.59 -8.28 -8.41
C ASP A 253 -3.59 -8.85 -7.40
N LEU A 254 -2.29 -8.71 -7.69
CA LEU A 254 -1.22 -8.98 -6.73
C LEU A 254 -0.93 -7.73 -5.91
N VAL A 255 -0.81 -7.88 -4.59
CA VAL A 255 -0.48 -6.80 -3.66
C VAL A 255 0.75 -7.20 -2.84
N VAL A 256 1.74 -6.31 -2.79
CA VAL A 256 2.90 -6.45 -1.90
C VAL A 256 2.60 -5.72 -0.61
N MET A 257 2.55 -6.44 0.50
CA MET A 257 2.20 -5.91 1.81
C MET A 257 3.44 -5.76 2.68
N THR A 258 3.50 -4.69 3.46
CA THR A 258 4.59 -4.45 4.42
C THR A 258 4.09 -3.78 5.69
N ALA A 259 4.67 -4.19 6.82
CA ALA A 259 4.35 -3.68 8.14
C ALA A 259 5.57 -3.74 9.06
N GLY A 260 5.50 -3.05 10.20
CA GLY A 260 6.37 -3.30 11.34
C GLY A 260 5.69 -4.28 12.31
N THR A 261 6.37 -5.36 12.70
CA THR A 261 5.84 -6.35 13.65
C THR A 261 6.01 -5.92 15.11
N LEU A 262 7.00 -5.08 15.41
CA LEU A 262 7.21 -4.54 16.74
C LEU A 262 6.16 -3.46 17.06
N GLN A 263 5.19 -3.80 17.89
CA GLN A 263 4.17 -2.86 18.34
C GLN A 263 4.81 -1.69 19.11
N GLY A 264 4.46 -0.46 18.71
CA GLY A 264 4.87 0.76 19.41
C GLY A 264 6.22 1.36 18.98
N VAL A 265 7.00 0.69 18.13
CA VAL A 265 8.26 1.24 17.61
C VAL A 265 8.02 1.83 16.21
N ALA A 266 8.03 3.16 16.13
CA ALA A 266 7.90 3.84 14.84
C ALA A 266 9.07 3.49 13.90
N GLY A 267 8.75 3.12 12.64
CA GLY A 267 9.77 2.80 11.65
C GLY A 267 10.35 1.39 11.71
N SER A 268 9.76 0.47 12.48
CA SER A 268 10.19 -0.94 12.59
C SER A 268 9.70 -1.82 11.44
N THR A 269 9.69 -1.33 10.20
CA THR A 269 9.26 -2.13 9.04
C THR A 269 10.17 -3.33 8.84
N ASP A 270 9.65 -4.55 9.04
CA ASP A 270 10.40 -5.81 9.05
C ASP A 270 9.66 -6.99 8.38
N LEU A 271 8.41 -6.79 7.96
CA LEU A 271 7.56 -7.79 7.30
C LEU A 271 7.35 -7.45 5.84
N VAL A 272 7.49 -8.45 4.96
CA VAL A 272 7.03 -8.40 3.56
C VAL A 272 6.18 -9.63 3.29
N LYS A 273 5.01 -9.42 2.67
CA LYS A 273 4.11 -10.48 2.23
C LYS A 273 3.59 -10.14 0.84
N VAL A 274 3.43 -11.14 -0.02
CA VAL A 274 2.73 -10.99 -1.29
C VAL A 274 1.41 -11.74 -1.19
N GLU A 275 0.32 -11.10 -1.59
CA GLU A 275 -1.02 -11.67 -1.56
C GLU A 275 -1.78 -11.35 -2.84
N MET A 276 -2.59 -12.29 -3.29
CA MET A 276 -3.54 -12.06 -4.38
C MET A 276 -4.88 -11.62 -3.81
N VAL A 277 -5.45 -10.60 -4.39
CA VAL A 277 -6.80 -10.13 -4.04
C VAL A 277 -7.82 -11.17 -4.48
N THR A 278 -8.47 -11.81 -3.53
CA THR A 278 -9.47 -12.84 -3.78
C THR A 278 -10.83 -12.42 -3.21
N ALA A 279 -11.89 -12.63 -3.97
CA ALA A 279 -13.23 -12.40 -3.43
C ALA A 279 -13.59 -13.56 -2.48
N VAL A 280 -14.07 -13.23 -1.29
CA VAL A 280 -14.69 -14.21 -0.39
C VAL A 280 -16.07 -14.58 -0.96
N LEU A 281 -16.20 -15.79 -1.50
CA LEU A 281 -17.44 -16.29 -2.07
C LEU A 281 -18.46 -16.67 -0.98
N GLY A 282 -17.96 -16.99 0.22
CA GLY A 282 -18.81 -17.29 1.35
C GLY A 282 -18.07 -17.86 2.55
N ARG A 283 -18.80 -17.98 3.65
CA ARG A 283 -18.31 -18.52 4.92
C ARG A 283 -19.20 -19.66 5.39
N GLY A 284 -18.60 -20.75 5.79
CA GLY A 284 -19.21 -21.88 6.45
C GLY A 284 -18.38 -22.32 7.66
N VAL A 285 -18.62 -23.53 8.13
CA VAL A 285 -17.78 -24.14 9.17
C VAL A 285 -16.74 -25.03 8.51
N GLY A 286 -15.48 -24.73 8.79
CA GLY A 286 -14.35 -25.52 8.24
C GLY A 286 -14.04 -26.75 9.07
N ILE A 287 -13.69 -27.84 8.40
CA ILE A 287 -13.31 -29.14 8.96
C ILE A 287 -12.01 -29.58 8.29
N GLY A 288 -11.06 -30.02 9.12
CA GLY A 288 -9.70 -30.32 8.67
C GLY A 288 -8.76 -29.12 8.76
N HIS A 289 -7.61 -29.23 8.10
CA HIS A 289 -6.54 -28.23 8.17
C HIS A 289 -6.03 -27.84 6.78
N GLY A 290 -5.52 -26.63 6.68
CA GLY A 290 -4.85 -26.12 5.49
C GLY A 290 -5.76 -25.41 4.49
N THR A 291 -5.10 -24.84 3.49
CA THR A 291 -5.73 -24.18 2.35
C THR A 291 -5.48 -25.00 1.09
N VAL A 292 -6.51 -25.27 0.33
CA VAL A 292 -6.45 -26.01 -0.94
C VAL A 292 -7.11 -25.23 -2.04
N SER A 293 -6.59 -25.36 -3.27
CA SER A 293 -7.16 -24.71 -4.45
C SER A 293 -7.46 -25.77 -5.52
N GLY A 294 -8.55 -25.59 -6.24
CA GLY A 294 -8.95 -26.51 -7.31
C GLY A 294 -10.09 -25.95 -8.16
N ARG A 295 -10.43 -26.68 -9.23
CA ARG A 295 -11.61 -26.36 -10.04
C ARG A 295 -12.89 -26.82 -9.35
N ALA A 296 -13.89 -25.96 -9.31
CA ALA A 296 -15.21 -26.34 -8.79
C ALA A 296 -15.88 -27.36 -9.71
N ARG A 297 -16.33 -28.44 -9.11
CA ARG A 297 -17.30 -29.37 -9.68
C ARG A 297 -18.60 -29.18 -8.92
N VAL A 298 -19.55 -28.46 -9.54
CA VAL A 298 -20.84 -28.15 -8.94
C VAL A 298 -21.88 -29.17 -9.38
N ALA A 299 -22.53 -29.84 -8.42
CA ALA A 299 -23.57 -30.81 -8.72
C ALA A 299 -24.70 -30.76 -7.69
N LYS A 300 -25.93 -30.90 -8.15
CA LYS A 300 -27.12 -30.96 -7.25
C LYS A 300 -27.43 -32.39 -6.81
N SER A 301 -26.85 -33.39 -7.48
CA SER A 301 -27.02 -34.83 -7.17
C SER A 301 -25.77 -35.63 -7.54
N ALA A 302 -25.58 -36.82 -6.97
CA ALA A 302 -24.46 -37.67 -7.26
C ALA A 302 -24.37 -38.06 -8.75
N LYS A 303 -25.50 -38.16 -9.43
CA LYS A 303 -25.57 -38.47 -10.87
C LYS A 303 -25.00 -37.33 -11.74
N GLU A 304 -25.11 -36.08 -11.28
CA GLU A 304 -24.59 -34.91 -11.99
C GLU A 304 -23.10 -34.70 -11.81
N VAL A 305 -22.45 -35.32 -10.82
CA VAL A 305 -21.02 -35.20 -10.57
C VAL A 305 -20.21 -35.67 -11.80
N GLY A 306 -20.72 -36.63 -12.55
CA GLY A 306 -20.15 -37.08 -13.82
C GLY A 306 -18.72 -37.60 -13.68
N ASN A 307 -17.85 -37.23 -14.63
CA ASN A 307 -16.46 -37.64 -14.63
C ASN A 307 -15.60 -36.70 -13.75
N PHE A 308 -15.65 -36.88 -12.41
CA PHE A 308 -14.89 -36.13 -11.43
C PHE A 308 -13.39 -36.42 -11.57
N ARG A 309 -12.58 -35.35 -11.69
CA ARG A 309 -11.13 -35.44 -11.88
C ARG A 309 -10.38 -35.21 -10.56
N PRO A 310 -9.23 -35.86 -10.35
CA PRO A 310 -8.35 -35.57 -9.22
C PRO A 310 -7.97 -34.09 -9.21
N GLY A 311 -8.00 -33.45 -8.02
CA GLY A 311 -7.68 -32.03 -7.87
C GLY A 311 -8.86 -31.09 -8.02
N GLU A 312 -10.07 -31.60 -8.30
CA GLU A 312 -11.28 -30.76 -8.28
C GLU A 312 -11.81 -30.58 -6.84
N ILE A 313 -12.55 -29.49 -6.62
CA ILE A 313 -13.29 -29.21 -5.39
C ILE A 313 -14.76 -29.56 -5.64
N LEU A 314 -15.29 -30.46 -4.81
CA LEU A 314 -16.69 -30.89 -4.89
C LEU A 314 -17.60 -29.88 -4.21
N VAL A 315 -18.57 -29.32 -4.95
CA VAL A 315 -19.56 -28.35 -4.45
C VAL A 315 -20.96 -28.94 -4.62
N VAL A 316 -21.60 -29.28 -3.50
CA VAL A 316 -22.87 -30.01 -3.51
C VAL A 316 -23.78 -29.56 -2.35
N PRO A 317 -25.12 -29.76 -2.43
CA PRO A 317 -26.00 -29.44 -1.31
C PRO A 317 -25.70 -30.28 -0.06
N HIS A 318 -25.47 -31.56 -0.24
CA HIS A 318 -25.13 -32.57 0.79
C HIS A 318 -24.41 -33.76 0.14
N THR A 319 -23.79 -34.61 0.96
CA THR A 319 -23.19 -35.85 0.47
C THR A 319 -23.78 -37.08 1.14
N ASN A 320 -23.72 -38.20 0.45
CA ASN A 320 -24.07 -39.54 0.93
C ASN A 320 -23.08 -40.59 0.37
N ALA A 321 -23.38 -41.91 0.52
CA ALA A 321 -22.52 -42.96 0.05
C ALA A 321 -22.24 -42.92 -1.47
N ASP A 322 -23.13 -42.35 -2.27
CA ASP A 322 -23.00 -42.29 -3.73
C ASP A 322 -21.88 -41.35 -4.18
N TYR A 323 -21.44 -40.44 -3.31
CA TYR A 323 -20.37 -39.49 -3.59
C TYR A 323 -18.96 -39.99 -3.23
N VAL A 324 -18.81 -41.15 -2.62
CA VAL A 324 -17.54 -41.63 -2.06
C VAL A 324 -16.41 -41.66 -3.10
N GLU A 325 -16.69 -42.05 -4.33
CA GLU A 325 -15.68 -42.09 -5.41
C GLU A 325 -15.21 -40.66 -5.77
N ALA A 326 -16.10 -39.67 -5.84
CA ALA A 326 -15.75 -38.30 -6.09
C ALA A 326 -14.96 -37.70 -4.91
N ILE A 327 -15.41 -37.97 -3.69
CA ILE A 327 -14.75 -37.49 -2.46
C ILE A 327 -13.30 -37.99 -2.40
N ARG A 328 -13.01 -39.25 -2.74
CA ARG A 328 -11.64 -39.78 -2.74
C ARG A 328 -10.68 -39.05 -3.71
N LYS A 329 -11.21 -38.44 -4.76
CA LYS A 329 -10.45 -37.71 -5.78
C LYS A 329 -10.42 -36.20 -5.49
N ALA A 330 -11.33 -35.71 -4.62
CA ALA A 330 -11.48 -34.31 -4.32
C ALA A 330 -10.28 -33.78 -3.54
N THR A 331 -9.84 -32.58 -3.89
CA THR A 331 -8.87 -31.82 -3.10
C THR A 331 -9.54 -31.04 -1.96
N GLY A 332 -10.85 -30.78 -2.06
CA GLY A 332 -11.66 -30.13 -1.06
C GLY A 332 -13.15 -30.34 -1.30
N ILE A 333 -13.98 -30.10 -0.28
CA ILE A 333 -15.43 -30.29 -0.35
C ILE A 333 -16.13 -29.08 0.22
N ILE A 334 -17.19 -28.61 -0.45
CA ILE A 334 -18.09 -27.56 0.01
C ILE A 334 -19.52 -28.12 0.02
N THR A 335 -20.23 -27.99 1.17
CA THR A 335 -21.64 -28.37 1.26
C THR A 335 -22.49 -27.26 1.80
N GLU A 336 -23.77 -27.21 1.36
CA GLU A 336 -24.78 -26.28 1.91
C GLU A 336 -25.31 -26.79 3.26
N GLU A 337 -25.31 -28.11 3.45
CA GLU A 337 -25.65 -28.74 4.74
C GLU A 337 -24.68 -28.28 5.83
N SER A 338 -25.22 -27.79 6.97
CA SER A 338 -24.43 -27.17 8.04
C SER A 338 -24.02 -28.12 9.18
N SER A 339 -24.37 -29.41 9.13
CA SER A 339 -24.11 -30.34 10.22
C SER A 339 -22.63 -30.75 10.29
N LEU A 340 -22.01 -30.58 11.45
CA LEU A 340 -20.65 -31.07 11.76
C LEU A 340 -20.54 -32.61 11.79
N THR A 341 -21.67 -33.30 11.87
CA THR A 341 -21.77 -34.76 11.80
C THR A 341 -22.26 -35.23 10.44
N SER A 342 -22.31 -34.34 9.44
CA SER A 342 -22.70 -34.68 8.08
C SER A 342 -21.73 -35.70 7.47
N HIS A 343 -22.20 -36.44 6.46
CA HIS A 343 -21.37 -37.39 5.73
C HIS A 343 -20.09 -36.73 5.17
N ALA A 344 -20.18 -35.54 4.61
CA ALA A 344 -19.02 -34.78 4.12
C ALA A 344 -18.01 -34.50 5.23
N ALA A 345 -18.48 -34.04 6.41
CA ALA A 345 -17.66 -33.71 7.56
C ALA A 345 -16.86 -34.93 8.06
N VAL A 346 -17.57 -36.04 8.27
CA VAL A 346 -16.96 -37.29 8.81
C VAL A 346 -15.96 -37.88 7.83
N ILE A 347 -16.31 -37.98 6.55
CA ILE A 347 -15.41 -38.58 5.53
C ILE A 347 -14.24 -37.66 5.24
N GLY A 348 -14.45 -36.35 5.11
CA GLY A 348 -13.39 -35.37 4.88
C GLY A 348 -12.34 -35.41 5.99
N LEU A 349 -12.76 -35.43 7.26
CA LEU A 349 -11.86 -35.57 8.39
C LEU A 349 -11.07 -36.87 8.35
N ARG A 350 -11.73 -38.01 8.02
CA ARG A 350 -11.10 -39.32 7.94
C ARG A 350 -10.07 -39.44 6.80
N LEU A 351 -10.31 -38.77 5.67
CA LEU A 351 -9.44 -38.77 4.51
C LEU A 351 -8.41 -37.62 4.51
N GLY A 352 -8.47 -36.69 5.49
CA GLY A 352 -7.60 -35.53 5.56
C GLY A 352 -7.91 -34.49 4.49
N ILE A 353 -9.14 -34.46 3.95
CA ILE A 353 -9.58 -33.53 2.92
C ILE A 353 -10.24 -32.33 3.60
N PRO A 354 -9.82 -31.08 3.32
CA PRO A 354 -10.47 -29.87 3.81
C PRO A 354 -11.93 -29.80 3.36
N VAL A 355 -12.85 -29.53 4.32
CA VAL A 355 -14.28 -29.41 4.07
C VAL A 355 -14.82 -28.10 4.62
N ILE A 356 -15.72 -27.46 3.89
CA ILE A 356 -16.56 -26.38 4.35
C ILE A 356 -18.00 -26.87 4.34
N VAL A 357 -18.66 -26.86 5.51
CA VAL A 357 -20.07 -27.16 5.64
C VAL A 357 -20.87 -25.88 5.94
N GLY A 358 -22.14 -25.84 5.56
CA GLY A 358 -23.02 -24.71 5.84
C GLY A 358 -22.78 -23.49 4.96
N LEU A 359 -22.28 -23.65 3.75
CA LEU A 359 -22.22 -22.56 2.79
C LEU A 359 -23.53 -22.50 2.00
N GLU A 360 -24.51 -21.83 2.56
CA GLU A 360 -25.84 -21.70 1.95
C GLU A 360 -25.77 -21.12 0.53
N GLY A 361 -26.49 -21.73 -0.42
CA GLY A 361 -26.53 -21.28 -1.80
C GLY A 361 -25.24 -21.50 -2.61
N ALA A 362 -24.29 -22.29 -2.09
CA ALA A 362 -23.00 -22.56 -2.75
C ALA A 362 -23.17 -23.10 -4.18
N THR A 363 -24.13 -23.99 -4.39
CA THR A 363 -24.39 -24.60 -5.72
C THR A 363 -25.00 -23.61 -6.73
N GLN A 364 -25.48 -22.45 -6.27
CA GLN A 364 -26.04 -21.39 -7.13
C GLN A 364 -25.01 -20.26 -7.34
N ALA A 365 -24.25 -19.93 -6.30
CA ALA A 365 -23.27 -18.84 -6.32
C ALA A 365 -21.97 -19.22 -7.02
N ILE A 366 -21.53 -20.48 -6.88
CA ILE A 366 -20.28 -20.97 -7.47
C ILE A 366 -20.55 -21.51 -8.86
N ARG A 367 -19.79 -21.01 -9.84
CA ARG A 367 -19.89 -21.47 -11.23
C ARG A 367 -19.12 -22.76 -11.44
N GLU A 368 -19.68 -23.69 -12.23
CA GLU A 368 -19.01 -24.92 -12.67
C GLU A 368 -17.68 -24.57 -13.34
N GLY A 369 -16.61 -25.26 -12.96
CA GLY A 369 -15.25 -25.08 -13.51
C GLY A 369 -14.50 -23.85 -13.02
N ALA A 370 -15.09 -23.00 -12.16
CA ALA A 370 -14.40 -21.88 -11.54
C ALA A 370 -13.24 -22.37 -10.66
N ILE A 371 -12.15 -21.64 -10.64
CA ILE A 371 -11.06 -21.90 -9.69
C ILE A 371 -11.46 -21.35 -8.33
N LEU A 372 -11.36 -22.20 -7.31
CA LEU A 372 -11.69 -21.86 -5.93
C LEU A 372 -10.54 -22.19 -4.99
N SER A 373 -10.53 -21.56 -3.85
CA SER A 373 -9.72 -21.94 -2.69
C SER A 373 -10.58 -22.12 -1.45
N ILE A 374 -10.29 -23.15 -0.67
CA ILE A 374 -10.90 -23.44 0.63
C ILE A 374 -9.86 -23.22 1.71
N ASP A 375 -10.17 -22.39 2.70
CA ASP A 375 -9.44 -22.29 3.97
C ASP A 375 -10.28 -22.96 5.07
N ALA A 376 -9.96 -24.20 5.39
CA ALA A 376 -10.71 -24.96 6.39
C ALA A 376 -10.52 -24.45 7.82
N GLN A 377 -9.39 -23.81 8.15
CA GLN A 377 -9.16 -23.24 9.49
C GLN A 377 -10.05 -22.03 9.76
N ARG A 378 -10.35 -21.25 8.72
CA ARG A 378 -11.16 -20.05 8.83
C ARG A 378 -12.62 -20.24 8.41
N GLY A 379 -12.92 -21.37 7.80
CA GLY A 379 -14.23 -21.62 7.22
C GLY A 379 -14.55 -20.72 6.03
N LEU A 380 -13.55 -20.36 5.21
CA LEU A 380 -13.70 -19.43 4.09
C LEU A 380 -13.55 -20.11 2.75
N VAL A 381 -14.35 -19.69 1.78
CA VAL A 381 -14.21 -20.03 0.37
C VAL A 381 -13.92 -18.80 -0.42
N PHE A 382 -12.85 -18.82 -1.23
CA PHE A 382 -12.40 -17.72 -2.05
C PHE A 382 -12.53 -18.04 -3.54
N SER A 383 -12.71 -17.01 -4.36
CA SER A 383 -12.53 -17.09 -5.80
C SER A 383 -11.04 -17.08 -6.13
N GLY A 384 -10.63 -17.87 -7.14
CA GLY A 384 -9.23 -17.94 -7.56
C GLY A 384 -8.37 -18.92 -6.77
N ALA A 385 -7.11 -19.09 -7.22
CA ALA A 385 -6.12 -19.94 -6.56
C ALA A 385 -5.31 -19.12 -5.56
N VAL A 386 -5.33 -19.53 -4.30
CA VAL A 386 -4.41 -18.99 -3.28
C VAL A 386 -3.11 -19.77 -3.35
N PRO A 387 -1.91 -19.14 -3.38
CA PRO A 387 -0.63 -19.86 -3.41
C PRO A 387 -0.53 -20.85 -2.26
N ALA A 388 -0.15 -22.08 -2.56
CA ALA A 388 0.10 -23.12 -1.55
C ALA A 388 1.29 -22.67 -0.67
N GLY A 389 1.05 -22.48 0.63
CA GLY A 389 2.06 -22.05 1.60
C GLY A 389 1.72 -20.76 2.36
N GLY A 390 0.60 -20.12 2.10
CA GLY A 390 0.09 -19.03 2.92
C GLY A 390 -0.37 -19.51 4.30
N HIS A 391 0.52 -20.15 5.08
CA HIS A 391 0.26 -20.36 6.50
C HIS A 391 0.25 -19.03 7.20
N PHE A 392 -0.93 -18.55 7.56
CA PHE A 392 -1.05 -17.54 8.59
C PHE A 392 -0.67 -18.18 9.92
N ASN A 393 0.62 -18.13 10.28
CA ASN A 393 1.05 -18.48 11.62
C ASN A 393 0.47 -17.42 12.57
N GLU A 394 -0.66 -17.73 13.18
CA GLU A 394 -1.01 -17.11 14.45
C GLU A 394 0.05 -17.55 15.43
N GLY A 395 0.80 -16.57 15.98
CA GLY A 395 1.87 -16.83 16.91
C GLY A 395 1.39 -17.80 18.00
N ALA A 396 2.10 -18.90 18.13
CA ALA A 396 1.96 -19.82 19.21
C ALA A 396 2.05 -19.03 20.53
N GLY A 397 0.95 -18.96 21.27
CA GLY A 397 0.94 -18.47 22.61
C GLY A 397 1.98 -19.27 23.40
N THR A 398 3.04 -18.61 23.80
CA THR A 398 4.02 -19.15 24.73
C THR A 398 3.31 -19.48 26.04
N GLY A 399 3.03 -20.76 26.23
CA GLY A 399 2.70 -21.30 27.53
C GLY A 399 3.89 -21.11 28.44
N VAL A 400 3.82 -20.13 29.31
CA VAL A 400 4.73 -19.97 30.45
C VAL A 400 4.40 -21.11 31.40
N SER A 401 5.21 -22.18 31.42
CA SER A 401 5.24 -23.14 32.49
C SER A 401 5.91 -22.47 33.70
N MET A 402 5.17 -22.27 34.77
CA MET A 402 5.73 -21.94 36.09
C MET A 402 6.54 -23.13 36.60
N PRO A 403 7.75 -22.92 37.11
CA PRO A 403 8.45 -23.97 37.86
C PRO A 403 7.87 -24.11 39.26
N SER A 404 7.76 -25.35 39.70
CA SER A 404 7.38 -25.81 41.00
C SER A 404 8.29 -25.31 42.13
#